data_43f703c38dd3cef778800d97846fc748
#
_entry.id   43f703c38dd3cef778800d97846fc748
#
_cell.length_a   1.000
_cell.length_b   1.000
_cell.length_c   1.000
_cell.angle_alpha   90.00
_cell.angle_beta   90.00
_cell.angle_gamma   90.00
#
_symmetry.space_group_name_H-M   'P 1'
#
loop_
_entity.id
_entity.type
_entity.pdbx_description
1 polymer ?
#
loop_
_entity_poly.entity_id
_entity_poly.type
_entity_poly.pdbx_seq_one_letter_code
_entity_poly.pdbx_strand_id
1 'polypeptide(L)'
;MGKKFDMLALGEVLLRLSPEGNERLAQGTRFEKQLGGAELNVAVGAANLGLTTGIISKIPSHAIGNYAKREIRRNGVDTDYLAGDDSADSRLGIYYYEYGADP
;
A
#
# COMPACT_ATOMS: atom_id res chain seq x y z
N MET A 1 14.94 -9.34 -21.43
CA MET A 1 15.59 -8.12 -20.94
C MET A 1 14.84 -7.56 -19.75
N GLY A 2 15.54 -7.20 -18.71
CA GLY A 2 14.92 -6.60 -17.54
C GLY A 2 14.44 -5.19 -17.79
N LYS A 3 13.46 -4.75 -17.01
CA LYS A 3 13.03 -3.37 -17.02
C LYS A 3 14.08 -2.48 -16.41
N LYS A 4 14.19 -1.27 -16.92
CA LYS A 4 15.00 -0.23 -16.31
C LYS A 4 14.10 0.62 -15.43
N PHE A 5 14.53 0.83 -14.20
CA PHE A 5 13.81 1.66 -13.25
C PHE A 5 14.57 2.95 -12.98
N ASP A 6 13.84 4.04 -12.89
CA ASP A 6 14.39 5.28 -12.36
C ASP A 6 14.55 5.18 -10.86
N MET A 7 13.64 4.41 -10.21
CA MET A 7 13.68 4.23 -8.77
C MET A 7 13.07 2.88 -8.38
N LEU A 8 13.75 2.18 -7.49
CA LEU A 8 13.21 1.01 -6.80
C LEU A 8 13.15 1.33 -5.31
N ALA A 9 11.97 1.22 -4.73
CA ALA A 9 11.79 1.41 -3.30
C ALA A 9 11.77 0.07 -2.59
N LEU A 10 12.45 -0.02 -1.46
CA LEU A 10 12.45 -1.20 -0.60
C LEU A 10 11.76 -0.83 0.71
N GLY A 11 10.67 -1.48 1.02
CA GLY A 11 9.96 -1.16 2.24
C GLY A 11 8.73 -2.01 2.46
N GLU A 12 8.00 -1.68 3.51
CA GLU A 12 6.79 -2.39 3.89
C GLU A 12 5.57 -1.74 3.26
N VAL A 13 4.71 -2.58 2.67
CA VAL A 13 3.39 -2.13 2.22
C VAL A 13 2.43 -2.27 3.39
N LEU A 14 1.75 -1.17 3.71
CA LEU A 14 0.83 -1.12 4.84
C LEU A 14 -0.61 -0.93 4.37
N LEU A 15 -1.54 -1.47 5.14
CA LEU A 15 -2.96 -1.23 4.96
C LEU A 15 -3.40 -0.12 5.91
N ARG A 16 -3.92 0.96 5.36
CA ARG A 16 -4.47 2.05 6.15
C ARG A 16 -5.99 1.91 6.24
N LEU A 17 -6.51 1.96 7.45
CA LEU A 17 -7.93 1.96 7.70
C LEU A 17 -8.35 3.29 8.33
N SER A 18 -9.33 3.94 7.74
CA SER A 18 -9.88 5.17 8.27
C SER A 18 -11.40 5.08 8.32
N PRO A 19 -12.06 5.70 9.32
CA PRO A 19 -13.51 5.75 9.35
C PRO A 19 -14.05 6.51 8.14
N GLU A 20 -15.28 6.21 7.76
CA GLU A 20 -15.95 6.97 6.71
C GLU A 20 -16.18 8.41 7.14
N GLY A 21 -15.94 9.33 6.22
CA GLY A 21 -16.12 10.74 6.49
C GLY A 21 -15.24 11.23 7.63
N ASN A 22 -15.83 11.97 8.55
CA ASN A 22 -15.14 12.53 9.70
C ASN A 22 -15.47 11.81 11.01
N GLU A 23 -15.98 10.57 10.93
CA GLU A 23 -16.28 9.80 12.13
C GLU A 23 -15.01 9.48 12.90
N ARG A 24 -15.18 9.35 14.22
CA ARG A 24 -14.11 8.88 15.10
C ARG A 24 -13.96 7.37 14.97
N LEU A 25 -12.77 6.86 15.22
CA LEU A 25 -12.51 5.42 15.19
C LEU A 25 -13.42 4.64 16.13
N ALA A 26 -13.73 5.21 17.28
CA ALA A 26 -14.60 4.56 18.27
C ALA A 26 -16.09 4.57 17.89
N GLN A 27 -16.49 5.41 16.96
CA GLN A 27 -17.89 5.61 16.59
C GLN A 27 -18.27 4.87 15.31
N GLY A 28 -17.37 4.83 14.36
CA GLY A 28 -17.65 4.27 13.06
C GLY A 28 -17.71 2.75 13.07
N THR A 29 -18.55 2.20 12.20
CA THR A 29 -18.64 0.76 11.98
C THR A 29 -18.08 0.35 10.63
N ARG A 30 -17.66 1.30 9.82
CA ARG A 30 -17.11 1.06 8.48
C ARG A 30 -15.79 1.77 8.34
N PHE A 31 -14.92 1.17 7.53
CA PHE A 31 -13.61 1.74 7.25
C PHE A 31 -13.38 1.81 5.75
N GLU A 32 -12.76 2.90 5.32
CA GLU A 32 -12.14 2.97 4.01
C GLU A 32 -10.75 2.35 4.11
N LYS A 33 -10.40 1.51 3.13
CA LYS A 33 -9.06 0.94 3.08
C LYS A 33 -8.25 1.59 1.98
N GLN A 34 -7.00 1.86 2.29
CA GLN A 34 -6.03 2.39 1.36
C GLN A 34 -4.68 1.78 1.67
N LEU A 35 -3.78 1.82 0.71
CA LEU A 35 -2.41 1.39 0.96
C LEU A 35 -1.58 2.56 1.43
N GLY A 36 -0.58 2.25 2.24
CA GLY A 36 0.37 3.22 2.74
C GLY A 36 1.74 2.61 2.90
N GLY A 37 2.58 3.30 3.63
CA GLY A 37 3.99 3.00 3.79
C GLY A 37 4.80 4.09 3.13
N ALA A 38 5.83 4.58 3.83
CA ALA A 38 6.60 5.73 3.35
C ALA A 38 7.24 5.46 1.98
N GLU A 39 7.82 4.28 1.81
CA GLU A 39 8.52 3.91 0.58
C GLU A 39 7.56 3.76 -0.59
N LEU A 40 6.39 3.17 -0.34
CA LEU A 40 5.36 3.05 -1.38
C LEU A 40 4.85 4.43 -1.80
N ASN A 41 4.63 5.32 -0.84
CA ASN A 41 4.18 6.68 -1.13
C ASN A 41 5.19 7.44 -1.99
N VAL A 42 6.47 7.26 -1.75
CA VAL A 42 7.53 7.87 -2.58
C VAL A 42 7.49 7.29 -3.99
N ALA A 43 7.34 5.98 -4.13
CA ALA A 43 7.27 5.33 -5.43
C ALA A 43 6.06 5.80 -6.24
N VAL A 44 4.91 5.94 -5.60
CA VAL A 44 3.69 6.44 -6.25
C VAL A 44 3.87 7.90 -6.67
N GLY A 45 4.43 8.73 -5.80
CA GLY A 45 4.69 10.13 -6.13
C GLY A 45 5.62 10.28 -7.32
N ALA A 46 6.70 9.51 -7.35
CA ALA A 46 7.65 9.53 -8.46
C ALA A 46 7.01 9.02 -9.75
N ALA A 47 6.18 7.98 -9.69
CA ALA A 47 5.44 7.49 -10.85
C ALA A 47 4.51 8.57 -11.42
N ASN A 48 3.85 9.34 -10.57
CA ASN A 48 2.99 10.43 -10.99
C ASN A 48 3.77 11.55 -11.70
N LEU A 49 5.06 11.65 -11.44
CA LEU A 49 5.94 12.60 -12.12
C LEU A 49 6.52 12.04 -13.43
N GLY A 50 6.10 10.83 -13.83
CA GLY A 50 6.52 10.22 -15.08
C GLY A 50 7.74 9.31 -14.96
N LEU A 51 8.22 9.04 -13.76
CA LEU A 51 9.35 8.13 -13.56
C LEU A 51 8.88 6.68 -13.58
N THR A 52 9.76 5.78 -13.99
CA THR A 52 9.52 4.35 -13.92
C THR A 52 9.93 3.85 -12.55
N THR A 53 8.96 3.45 -11.75
CA THR A 53 9.19 3.04 -10.36
C THR A 53 8.71 1.64 -10.09
N GLY A 54 9.34 0.98 -9.15
CA GLY A 54 8.93 -0.32 -8.65
C GLY A 54 9.09 -0.39 -7.14
N ILE A 55 8.52 -1.43 -6.55
CA ILE A 55 8.64 -1.66 -5.12
C ILE A 55 9.13 -3.08 -4.86
N ILE A 56 10.07 -3.19 -3.95
CA ILE A 56 10.60 -4.46 -3.46
C ILE A 56 9.98 -4.68 -2.09
N SER A 57 9.10 -5.65 -1.98
CA SER A 57 8.40 -5.94 -0.74
C SER A 57 7.84 -7.36 -0.78
N LYS A 58 7.28 -7.78 0.33
CA LYS A 58 6.64 -9.09 0.46
C LYS A 58 5.23 -8.86 0.97
N ILE A 59 4.25 -9.46 0.29
CA ILE A 59 2.84 -9.32 0.64
C ILE A 59 2.19 -10.69 0.69
N PRO A 60 1.05 -10.83 1.40
CA PRO A 60 0.32 -12.09 1.40
C PRO A 60 -0.15 -12.50 0.01
N SER A 61 -0.22 -13.81 -0.24
CA SER A 61 -0.72 -14.37 -1.51
C SER A 61 -2.21 -14.65 -1.48
N HIS A 62 -2.97 -13.95 -0.64
CA HIS A 62 -4.42 -14.11 -0.54
C HIS A 62 -5.13 -12.78 -0.86
N ALA A 63 -6.42 -12.71 -0.55
CA ALA A 63 -7.28 -11.61 -1.02
C ALA A 63 -6.75 -10.23 -0.72
N ILE A 64 -6.24 -9.98 0.51
CA ILE A 64 -5.74 -8.64 0.87
C ILE A 64 -4.45 -8.30 0.12
N GLY A 65 -3.60 -9.31 -0.11
CA GLY A 65 -2.40 -9.13 -0.92
C GLY A 65 -2.73 -8.86 -2.38
N ASN A 66 -3.74 -9.53 -2.91
CA ASN A 66 -4.21 -9.28 -4.28
C ASN A 66 -4.77 -7.87 -4.43
N TYR A 67 -5.49 -7.39 -3.43
CA TYR A 67 -5.93 -6.00 -3.39
C TYR A 67 -4.74 -5.04 -3.43
N ALA A 68 -3.74 -5.30 -2.59
CA ALA A 68 -2.54 -4.46 -2.54
C ALA A 68 -1.84 -4.41 -3.89
N LYS A 69 -1.65 -5.55 -4.52
CA LYS A 69 -0.98 -5.63 -5.82
C LYS A 69 -1.73 -4.84 -6.90
N ARG A 70 -3.07 -4.96 -6.93
CA ARG A 70 -3.88 -4.21 -7.89
C ARG A 70 -3.75 -2.71 -7.67
N GLU A 71 -3.79 -2.26 -6.42
CA GLU A 71 -3.72 -0.84 -6.10
C GLU A 71 -2.34 -0.26 -6.41
N ILE A 72 -1.29 -1.02 -6.16
CA ILE A 72 0.08 -0.60 -6.51
C ILE A 72 0.18 -0.42 -8.03
N ARG A 73 -0.29 -1.40 -8.80
CA ARG A 73 -0.30 -1.31 -10.27
C ARG A 73 -1.13 -0.14 -10.78
N ARG A 74 -2.29 0.05 -10.18
CA ARG A 74 -3.21 1.11 -10.55
C ARG A 74 -2.59 2.49 -10.37
N ASN A 75 -1.69 2.63 -9.42
CA ASN A 75 -0.97 3.89 -9.18
C ASN A 75 0.33 4.00 -9.97
N GLY A 76 0.54 3.09 -10.92
CA GLY A 76 1.66 3.21 -11.85
C GLY A 76 2.99 2.66 -11.37
N VAL A 77 3.00 1.95 -10.24
CA VAL A 77 4.21 1.34 -9.69
C VAL A 77 4.30 -0.11 -10.15
N ASP A 78 5.48 -0.51 -10.61
CA ASP A 78 5.73 -1.87 -11.09
C ASP A 78 5.75 -2.86 -9.93
N THR A 79 5.15 -4.03 -10.14
CA THR A 79 5.01 -5.07 -9.12
C THR A 79 5.85 -6.32 -9.37
N ASP A 80 6.81 -6.26 -10.29
CA ASP A 80 7.61 -7.44 -10.63
C ASP A 80 8.44 -7.95 -9.46
N TYR A 81 8.83 -7.08 -8.54
CA TYR A 81 9.62 -7.44 -7.36
C TYR A 81 8.80 -7.52 -6.07
N LEU A 82 7.51 -7.63 -6.22
CA LEU A 82 6.59 -7.80 -5.11
C LEU A 82 6.40 -9.29 -4.89
N ALA A 83 7.03 -9.84 -3.85
CA ALA A 83 6.99 -11.26 -3.57
C ALA A 83 5.69 -11.64 -2.84
N GLY A 84 5.12 -12.77 -3.21
CA GLY A 84 3.97 -13.34 -2.50
C GLY A 84 4.41 -14.23 -1.34
N ASP A 85 3.67 -14.21 -0.25
CA ASP A 85 3.91 -15.06 0.92
C ASP A 85 2.67 -15.91 1.18
N ASP A 86 2.83 -17.23 1.05
CA ASP A 86 1.76 -18.22 1.22
C ASP A 86 1.57 -18.67 2.66
N SER A 87 2.40 -18.22 3.59
CA SER A 87 2.29 -18.71 4.96
C SER A 87 0.95 -18.32 5.59
N ALA A 88 0.44 -19.16 6.48
CA ALA A 88 -0.89 -19.01 7.07
C ALA A 88 -1.03 -17.74 7.90
N ASP A 89 0.08 -17.27 8.47
CA ASP A 89 0.12 -16.05 9.29
C ASP A 89 0.58 -14.81 8.54
N SER A 90 0.71 -14.90 7.21
CA SER A 90 1.08 -13.77 6.41
C SER A 90 -0.01 -12.71 6.41
N ARG A 91 0.37 -11.46 6.60
CA ARG A 91 -0.57 -10.34 6.64
C ARG A 91 0.15 -9.03 6.32
N LEU A 92 -0.64 -8.03 5.94
CA LEU A 92 -0.14 -6.66 5.83
C LEU A 92 -0.15 -6.02 7.21
N GLY A 93 0.83 -5.20 7.49
CA GLY A 93 0.77 -4.32 8.65
C GLY A 93 -0.40 -3.36 8.50
N ILE A 94 -1.07 -3.06 9.58
CA ILE A 94 -2.26 -2.21 9.58
C ILE A 94 -2.01 -1.01 10.46
N TYR A 95 -2.44 0.17 9.99
CA TYR A 95 -2.51 1.34 10.86
C TYR A 95 -3.83 2.05 10.65
N TYR A 96 -4.25 2.77 11.68
CA TYR A 96 -5.51 3.50 11.66
C TYR A 96 -5.24 4.99 11.49
N TYR A 97 -6.13 5.64 10.78
CA TYR A 97 -6.05 7.06 10.54
C TYR A 97 -7.41 7.70 10.86
N GLU A 98 -7.39 8.79 11.58
CA GLU A 98 -8.60 9.50 12.00
C GLU A 98 -8.52 10.95 11.53
N TYR A 99 -9.49 11.32 10.69
CA TYR A 99 -9.57 12.68 10.16
C TYR A 99 -10.24 13.62 11.17
N GLY A 100 -9.82 14.88 11.18
CA GLY A 100 -10.49 15.91 11.96
C GLY A 100 -10.44 15.67 13.47
N ALA A 101 -9.50 14.86 13.93
CA ALA A 101 -9.32 14.65 15.35
C ALA A 101 -8.76 15.93 15.96
N ASP A 102 -9.51 16.52 16.86
CA ASP A 102 -9.01 17.66 17.61
C ASP A 102 -8.10 17.19 18.72
N PRO A 103 -7.05 17.94 18.94
CA PRO A 103 -6.18 17.64 20.06
C PRO A 103 -6.94 17.76 21.38
#